data_bfcc08c3c2184adf44d72985fc08dd97
#
_entry.id   bfcc08c3c2184adf44d72985fc08dd97
#
_cell.length_a   1.000
_cell.length_b   1.000
_cell.length_c   1.000
_cell.angle_alpha   90.00
_cell.angle_beta   90.00
_cell.angle_gamma   90.00
#
_symmetry.space_group_name_H-M   'P 1'
#
loop_
_entity.id
_entity.type
_entity.pdbx_description
1 polymer ?
#
loop_
_entity_poly.entity_id
_entity_poly.type
_entity_poly.pdbx_seq_one_letter_code
_entity_poly.pdbx_strand_id
1 'polypeptide(L)'
;ACVAMLLVQPDLVARVAGVSSLDFMSGFKGVLMSCFGPTALPTGSAELDALVATRGMSGMLNTVWLIICAMCFGGSMTASGMLESLTSVFLRFMKRRVGMVASTVCSGLFLNIVTADQYISIILTGNMFKDIYKKKGYESRLLSRTTEDSVTVTSVLVPWNTCGMTQATILGV
;
A
#
# COMPACT_ATOMS: atom_id res chain seq x y z
N ALA A 1 -0.64 17.68 13.84
CA ALA A 1 -1.26 16.96 14.96
C ALA A 1 -0.34 16.97 16.19
N CYS A 2 0.87 16.38 16.15
CA CYS A 2 1.77 16.26 17.31
C CYS A 2 2.16 17.61 17.95
N VAL A 3 2.44 18.63 17.14
CA VAL A 3 2.76 19.98 17.65
C VAL A 3 1.55 20.65 18.30
N ALA A 4 0.35 20.45 17.73
CA ALA A 4 -0.88 20.94 18.35
C ALA A 4 -1.17 20.24 19.68
N MET A 5 -0.82 18.95 19.79
CA MET A 5 -0.98 18.17 21.02
C MET A 5 -0.08 18.68 22.15
N LEU A 6 1.13 19.17 21.84
CA LEU A 6 2.01 19.83 22.79
C LEU A 6 1.39 21.08 23.43
N LEU A 7 0.55 21.80 22.66
CA LEU A 7 -0.09 23.04 23.12
C LEU A 7 -1.40 22.78 23.87
N VAL A 8 -2.16 21.75 23.44
CA VAL A 8 -3.49 21.46 23.96
C VAL A 8 -3.47 20.48 25.12
N GLN A 9 -2.60 19.47 25.07
CA GLN A 9 -2.52 18.38 26.05
C GLN A 9 -1.08 18.02 26.41
N PRO A 10 -0.35 18.92 27.06
CA PRO A 10 1.06 18.70 27.41
C PRO A 10 1.27 17.48 28.31
N ASP A 11 0.31 17.17 29.18
CA ASP A 11 0.40 16.04 30.13
C ASP A 11 0.43 14.67 29.41
N LEU A 12 -0.28 14.53 28.29
CA LEU A 12 -0.24 13.31 27.51
C LEU A 12 1.12 13.12 26.82
N VAL A 13 1.71 14.21 26.35
CA VAL A 13 3.05 14.17 25.74
C VAL A 13 4.10 13.83 26.79
N ALA A 14 3.98 14.37 28.00
CA ALA A 14 4.86 14.05 29.12
C ALA A 14 4.80 12.55 29.50
N ARG A 15 3.61 11.97 29.54
CA ARG A 15 3.40 10.52 29.77
C ARG A 15 4.07 9.67 28.68
N VAL A 16 3.88 10.02 27.41
CA VAL A 16 4.51 9.31 26.29
C VAL A 16 6.03 9.45 26.31
N ALA A 17 6.53 10.62 26.70
CA ALA A 17 7.97 10.87 26.84
C ALA A 17 8.60 10.21 28.09
N GLY A 18 7.78 9.77 29.05
CA GLY A 18 8.24 9.21 30.32
C GLY A 18 8.94 10.24 31.21
N VAL A 19 8.55 11.51 31.13
CA VAL A 19 9.21 12.62 31.85
C VAL A 19 8.17 13.33 32.73
N SER A 20 8.60 13.71 33.94
CA SER A 20 7.74 14.38 34.93
C SER A 20 7.56 15.88 34.67
N SER A 21 8.42 16.51 33.85
CA SER A 21 8.32 17.92 33.49
C SER A 21 8.60 18.13 32.03
N LEU A 22 7.76 18.93 31.35
CA LEU A 22 7.96 19.29 29.93
C LEU A 22 8.96 20.44 29.83
N ASP A 23 10.17 20.08 29.43
CA ASP A 23 11.15 21.02 28.88
C ASP A 23 11.06 20.96 27.32
N PHE A 24 11.53 21.99 26.62
CA PHE A 24 11.47 22.04 25.15
C PHE A 24 12.09 20.80 24.51
N MET A 25 13.22 20.34 25.05
CA MET A 25 13.92 19.15 24.55
C MET A 25 13.16 17.85 24.85
N SER A 26 12.52 17.74 26.01
CA SER A 26 11.71 16.58 26.40
C SER A 26 10.40 16.52 25.62
N GLY A 27 9.80 17.67 25.32
CA GLY A 27 8.62 17.77 24.43
C GLY A 27 8.94 17.32 23.01
N PHE A 28 10.05 17.76 22.46
CA PHE A 28 10.53 17.32 21.13
C PHE A 28 10.81 15.82 21.10
N LYS A 29 11.50 15.30 22.11
CA LYS A 29 11.72 13.86 22.27
C LYS A 29 10.42 13.08 22.35
N GLY A 30 9.43 13.55 23.11
CA GLY A 30 8.12 12.92 23.25
C GLY A 30 7.38 12.83 21.91
N VAL A 31 7.41 13.90 21.10
CA VAL A 31 6.84 13.92 19.75
C VAL A 31 7.54 12.91 18.85
N LEU A 32 8.87 12.86 18.85
CA LEU A 32 9.61 11.87 18.06
C LEU A 32 9.33 10.43 18.51
N MET A 33 9.27 10.19 19.80
CA MET A 33 8.95 8.86 20.35
C MET A 33 7.53 8.43 20.00
N SER A 34 6.56 9.33 20.02
CA SER A 34 5.17 9.02 19.61
C SER A 34 5.04 8.74 18.12
N CYS A 35 5.88 9.31 17.28
CA CYS A 35 5.91 9.00 15.85
C CYS A 35 6.59 7.66 15.56
N PHE A 36 7.66 7.35 16.26
CA PHE A 36 8.48 6.15 16.00
C PHE A 36 8.02 4.93 16.78
N GLY A 37 7.72 5.10 18.07
CA GLY A 37 7.41 4.01 18.97
C GLY A 37 5.93 3.66 19.06
N PRO A 38 5.58 2.54 19.68
CA PRO A 38 4.21 2.21 19.99
C PRO A 38 3.67 3.19 21.03
N THR A 39 2.48 3.72 20.77
CA THR A 39 1.75 4.58 21.73
C THR A 39 0.48 3.88 22.16
N ALA A 40 0.32 3.66 23.45
CA ALA A 40 -0.89 3.17 24.08
C ALA A 40 -1.37 4.21 25.11
N LEU A 41 -2.58 4.73 24.94
CA LEU A 41 -3.20 5.63 25.88
C LEU A 41 -4.27 4.84 26.65
N PRO A 42 -4.17 4.71 27.99
CA PRO A 42 -5.18 4.05 28.77
C PRO A 42 -6.46 4.91 28.80
N THR A 43 -7.49 4.47 28.08
CA THR A 43 -8.81 5.15 28.00
C THR A 43 -9.79 4.61 29.01
N GLY A 44 -9.44 3.51 29.70
CA GLY A 44 -10.28 2.86 30.73
C GLY A 44 -11.21 1.78 30.18
N SER A 45 -11.20 1.52 28.86
CA SER A 45 -11.92 0.38 28.28
C SER A 45 -10.95 -0.44 27.38
N ALA A 46 -10.85 -1.75 27.61
CA ALA A 46 -9.92 -2.63 26.93
C ALA A 46 -10.11 -2.67 25.41
N GLU A 47 -11.34 -2.53 24.93
CA GLU A 47 -11.66 -2.50 23.50
C GLU A 47 -11.16 -1.20 22.83
N LEU A 48 -11.34 -0.05 23.48
CA LEU A 48 -10.86 1.22 22.98
C LEU A 48 -9.33 1.30 23.06
N ASP A 49 -8.73 0.76 24.11
CA ASP A 49 -7.28 0.72 24.28
C ASP A 49 -6.62 -0.10 23.16
N ALA A 50 -7.22 -1.21 22.74
CA ALA A 50 -6.75 -2.01 21.62
C ALA A 50 -6.86 -1.29 20.26
N LEU A 51 -7.92 -0.50 20.06
CA LEU A 51 -8.15 0.30 18.85
C LEU A 51 -7.21 1.51 18.74
N VAL A 52 -6.91 2.15 19.87
CA VAL A 52 -6.08 3.36 19.94
C VAL A 52 -4.59 3.01 20.01
N ALA A 53 -4.24 1.77 20.37
CA ALA A 53 -2.87 1.31 20.40
C ALA A 53 -2.25 1.34 19.00
N THR A 54 -1.34 2.27 18.75
CA THR A 54 -0.60 2.35 17.50
C THR A 54 0.77 1.69 17.65
N ARG A 55 1.18 0.93 16.64
CA ARG A 55 2.52 0.31 16.63
C ARG A 55 3.63 1.29 16.23
N GLY A 56 3.25 2.52 15.86
CA GLY A 56 4.17 3.54 15.38
C GLY A 56 4.91 3.14 14.11
N MET A 57 5.89 3.92 13.72
CA MET A 57 6.73 3.65 12.54
C MET A 57 7.54 2.36 12.69
N SER A 58 7.96 2.02 13.91
CA SER A 58 8.71 0.79 14.19
C SER A 58 7.91 -0.48 13.84
N GLY A 59 6.60 -0.47 14.07
CA GLY A 59 5.71 -1.58 13.70
C GLY A 59 5.52 -1.73 12.19
N MET A 60 5.75 -0.66 11.42
CA MET A 60 5.63 -0.66 9.96
C MET A 60 6.93 -1.01 9.23
N LEU A 61 8.06 -1.13 9.94
CA LEU A 61 9.37 -1.41 9.32
C LEU A 61 9.38 -2.72 8.54
N ASN A 62 8.71 -3.77 9.02
CA ASN A 62 8.60 -5.03 8.30
C ASN A 62 7.86 -4.85 6.95
N THR A 63 6.80 -4.05 6.93
CA THR A 63 6.06 -3.73 5.71
C THR A 63 6.91 -2.91 4.74
N VAL A 64 7.66 -1.92 5.24
CA VAL A 64 8.60 -1.12 4.44
C VAL A 64 9.68 -2.00 3.83
N TRP A 65 10.25 -2.91 4.60
CA TRP A 65 11.27 -3.87 4.11
C TRP A 65 10.71 -4.77 3.01
N LEU A 66 9.50 -5.27 3.19
CA LEU A 66 8.83 -6.07 2.18
C LEU A 66 8.58 -5.28 0.89
N ILE A 67 8.16 -4.01 1.00
CA ILE A 67 7.96 -3.13 -0.16
C ILE A 67 9.28 -2.96 -0.92
N ILE A 68 10.39 -2.72 -0.23
CA ILE A 68 11.71 -2.59 -0.87
C ILE A 68 12.08 -3.87 -1.64
N CYS A 69 11.91 -5.03 -1.02
CA CYS A 69 12.18 -6.32 -1.66
C CYS A 69 11.29 -6.55 -2.89
N ALA A 70 9.99 -6.25 -2.77
CA ALA A 70 9.04 -6.36 -3.88
C ALA A 70 9.39 -5.42 -5.03
N MET A 71 9.79 -4.18 -4.74
CA MET A 71 10.23 -3.21 -5.74
C MET A 71 11.52 -3.66 -6.46
N CYS A 72 12.48 -4.22 -5.75
CA CYS A 72 13.70 -4.79 -6.34
C CYS A 72 13.36 -5.97 -7.27
N PHE A 73 12.48 -6.85 -6.83
CA PHE A 73 12.03 -7.99 -7.63
C PHE A 73 11.26 -7.54 -8.89
N GLY A 74 10.27 -6.65 -8.73
CA GLY A 74 9.50 -6.08 -9.84
C GLY A 74 10.40 -5.32 -10.83
N GLY A 75 11.36 -4.55 -10.34
CA GLY A 75 12.35 -3.85 -11.15
C GLY A 75 13.23 -4.82 -11.96
N SER A 76 13.70 -5.90 -11.37
CA SER A 76 14.51 -6.92 -12.06
C SER A 76 13.71 -7.67 -13.14
N MET A 77 12.45 -7.99 -12.88
CA MET A 77 11.54 -8.60 -13.87
C MET A 77 11.25 -7.65 -15.04
N THR A 78 11.08 -6.36 -14.76
CA THR A 78 10.89 -5.35 -15.82
C THR A 78 12.15 -5.20 -16.67
N ALA A 79 13.32 -5.10 -16.05
CA ALA A 79 14.59 -4.94 -16.74
C ALA A 79 14.96 -6.16 -17.59
N SER A 80 14.55 -7.37 -17.20
CA SER A 80 14.77 -8.60 -17.96
C SER A 80 13.85 -8.77 -19.17
N GLY A 81 12.85 -7.88 -19.37
CA GLY A 81 11.85 -7.99 -20.44
C GLY A 81 10.86 -9.16 -20.28
N MET A 82 10.91 -9.85 -19.15
CA MET A 82 10.06 -11.02 -18.89
C MET A 82 8.58 -10.62 -18.84
N LEU A 83 8.28 -9.44 -18.31
CA LEU A 83 6.92 -8.90 -18.25
C LEU A 83 6.36 -8.60 -19.65
N GLU A 84 7.17 -8.10 -20.57
CA GLU A 84 6.76 -7.84 -21.96
C GLU A 84 6.43 -9.15 -22.69
N SER A 85 7.23 -10.18 -22.50
CA SER A 85 6.98 -11.50 -23.08
C SER A 85 5.67 -12.11 -22.58
N LEU A 86 5.41 -12.05 -21.28
CA LEU A 86 4.16 -12.52 -20.69
C LEU A 86 2.95 -11.75 -21.21
N THR A 87 3.11 -10.42 -21.35
CA THR A 87 2.06 -9.55 -21.88
C THR A 87 1.70 -9.92 -23.30
N SER A 88 2.68 -10.26 -24.14
CA SER A 88 2.44 -10.65 -25.52
C SER A 88 1.48 -11.84 -25.66
N VAL A 89 1.46 -12.74 -24.68
CA VAL A 89 0.55 -13.86 -24.60
C VAL A 89 -0.89 -13.38 -24.38
N PHE A 90 -1.09 -12.45 -23.46
CA PHE A 90 -2.42 -11.88 -23.19
C PHE A 90 -2.94 -11.04 -24.37
N LEU A 91 -2.07 -10.40 -25.12
CA LEU A 91 -2.43 -9.61 -26.30
C LEU A 91 -3.05 -10.45 -27.43
N ARG A 92 -2.73 -11.74 -27.52
CA ARG A 92 -3.30 -12.66 -28.53
C ARG A 92 -4.82 -12.85 -28.40
N PHE A 93 -5.38 -12.67 -27.21
CA PHE A 93 -6.80 -12.85 -26.94
C PHE A 93 -7.65 -11.62 -27.27
N MET A 94 -7.04 -10.51 -27.72
CA MET A 94 -7.71 -9.22 -27.90
C MET A 94 -8.42 -9.03 -29.26
N LYS A 95 -9.27 -9.95 -29.65
CA LYS A 95 -10.01 -9.82 -30.92
C LYS A 95 -11.29 -8.99 -30.82
N ARG A 96 -11.95 -8.94 -29.68
CA ARG A 96 -13.24 -8.27 -29.44
C ARG A 96 -13.16 -7.34 -28.22
N ARG A 97 -14.16 -6.43 -28.08
CA ARG A 97 -14.27 -5.53 -26.92
C ARG A 97 -14.19 -6.26 -25.57
N VAL A 98 -15.00 -7.31 -25.43
CA VAL A 98 -15.03 -8.15 -24.24
C VAL A 98 -13.68 -8.84 -24.01
N GLY A 99 -13.05 -9.35 -25.06
CA GLY A 99 -11.73 -9.98 -24.98
C GLY A 99 -10.64 -9.01 -24.53
N MET A 100 -10.77 -7.71 -24.86
CA MET A 100 -9.81 -6.69 -24.46
C MET A 100 -9.92 -6.37 -22.97
N VAL A 101 -11.15 -6.18 -22.48
CA VAL A 101 -11.40 -5.96 -21.05
C VAL A 101 -10.96 -7.20 -20.25
N ALA A 102 -11.36 -8.39 -20.69
CA ALA A 102 -10.96 -9.64 -20.06
C ALA A 102 -9.45 -9.84 -20.04
N SER A 103 -8.75 -9.53 -21.14
CA SER A 103 -7.28 -9.60 -21.20
C SER A 103 -6.61 -8.60 -20.25
N THR A 104 -7.16 -7.38 -20.14
CA THR A 104 -6.66 -6.37 -19.17
C THR A 104 -6.85 -6.85 -17.74
N VAL A 105 -8.03 -7.39 -17.41
CA VAL A 105 -8.32 -7.94 -16.08
C VAL A 105 -7.39 -9.11 -15.76
N CYS A 106 -7.28 -10.09 -16.66
CA CYS A 106 -6.41 -11.26 -16.44
C CYS A 106 -4.93 -10.87 -16.28
N SER A 107 -4.43 -9.94 -17.12
CA SER A 107 -3.06 -9.45 -16.98
C SER A 107 -2.86 -8.68 -15.68
N GLY A 108 -3.81 -7.83 -15.29
CA GLY A 108 -3.76 -7.09 -14.04
C GLY A 108 -3.74 -8.01 -12.82
N LEU A 109 -4.60 -9.02 -12.79
CA LEU A 109 -4.61 -10.05 -11.73
C LEU A 109 -3.30 -10.83 -11.68
N PHE A 110 -2.80 -11.25 -12.84
CA PHE A 110 -1.54 -11.97 -12.93
C PHE A 110 -0.38 -11.12 -12.40
N LEU A 111 -0.28 -9.86 -12.82
CA LEU A 111 0.73 -8.94 -12.34
C LEU A 111 0.61 -8.70 -10.83
N ASN A 112 -0.59 -8.56 -10.32
CA ASN A 112 -0.85 -8.35 -8.90
C ASN A 112 -0.34 -9.50 -8.03
N ILE A 113 -0.44 -10.74 -8.52
CA ILE A 113 0.08 -11.94 -7.86
C ILE A 113 1.61 -12.00 -7.94
N VAL A 114 2.18 -11.68 -9.13
CA VAL A 114 3.61 -11.87 -9.40
C VAL A 114 4.46 -10.74 -8.82
N THR A 115 4.03 -9.48 -8.97
CA THR A 115 4.80 -8.33 -8.48
C THR A 115 4.65 -8.10 -6.99
N ALA A 116 3.64 -8.71 -6.36
CA ALA A 116 3.31 -8.54 -4.95
C ALA A 116 3.08 -7.08 -4.54
N ASP A 117 2.90 -6.18 -5.50
CA ASP A 117 2.70 -4.75 -5.28
C ASP A 117 1.58 -4.21 -6.16
N GLN A 118 0.63 -3.52 -5.52
CA GLN A 118 -0.52 -2.93 -6.20
C GLN A 118 -0.13 -1.80 -7.16
N TYR A 119 0.78 -0.91 -6.74
CA TYR A 119 1.15 0.27 -7.53
C TYR A 119 1.87 -0.11 -8.81
N ILE A 120 2.82 -1.04 -8.71
CA ILE A 120 3.54 -1.56 -9.87
C ILE A 120 2.57 -2.23 -10.84
N SER A 121 1.66 -3.05 -10.32
CA SER A 121 0.67 -3.75 -11.15
C SER A 121 -0.25 -2.80 -11.91
N ILE A 122 -0.72 -1.72 -11.27
CA ILE A 122 -1.54 -0.68 -11.91
C ILE A 122 -0.76 0.04 -13.01
N ILE A 123 0.45 0.51 -12.71
CA ILE A 123 1.29 1.26 -13.64
C ILE A 123 1.64 0.40 -14.85
N LEU A 124 2.05 -0.85 -14.60
CA LEU A 124 2.42 -1.78 -15.66
C LEU A 124 1.24 -2.10 -16.56
N THR A 125 0.10 -2.50 -15.98
CA THR A 125 -1.12 -2.78 -16.73
C THR A 125 -1.56 -1.56 -17.54
N GLY A 126 -1.57 -0.38 -16.93
CA GLY A 126 -1.90 0.86 -17.60
C GLY A 126 -1.01 1.16 -18.81
N ASN A 127 0.31 1.07 -18.63
CA ASN A 127 1.27 1.34 -19.70
C ASN A 127 1.17 0.33 -20.86
N MET A 128 0.99 -0.95 -20.53
CA MET A 128 0.88 -2.01 -21.53
C MET A 128 -0.35 -1.86 -22.43
N PHE A 129 -1.48 -1.50 -21.86
CA PHE A 129 -2.74 -1.45 -22.60
C PHE A 129 -3.09 -0.06 -23.15
N LYS A 130 -2.46 1.01 -22.67
CA LYS A 130 -2.74 2.40 -23.08
C LYS A 130 -2.78 2.61 -24.59
N ASP A 131 -1.72 2.19 -25.29
CA ASP A 131 -1.61 2.39 -26.73
C ASP A 131 -2.60 1.55 -27.53
N ILE A 132 -2.96 0.38 -27.00
CA ILE A 132 -3.90 -0.53 -27.65
C ILE A 132 -5.32 0.00 -27.55
N TYR A 133 -5.71 0.51 -26.36
CA TYR A 133 -7.01 1.15 -26.19
C TYR A 133 -7.14 2.37 -27.10
N LYS A 134 -6.09 3.20 -27.18
CA LYS A 134 -6.05 4.36 -28.07
C LYS A 134 -6.15 3.99 -29.54
N LYS A 135 -5.41 2.98 -30.01
CA LYS A 135 -5.46 2.50 -31.41
C LYS A 135 -6.84 1.93 -31.79
N LYS A 136 -7.55 1.35 -30.84
CA LYS A 136 -8.91 0.81 -31.07
C LYS A 136 -10.02 1.84 -30.82
N GLY A 137 -9.70 3.10 -30.53
CA GLY A 137 -10.66 4.18 -30.34
C GLY A 137 -11.47 4.08 -29.03
N TYR A 138 -10.95 3.36 -28.03
CA TYR A 138 -11.59 3.32 -26.73
C TYR A 138 -11.10 4.43 -25.81
N GLU A 139 -12.01 4.92 -24.98
CA GLU A 139 -11.69 5.96 -24.01
C GLU A 139 -10.69 5.48 -22.94
N SER A 140 -9.76 6.33 -22.55
CA SER A 140 -8.82 6.07 -21.46
C SER A 140 -9.53 5.77 -20.13
N ARG A 141 -10.75 6.32 -19.96
CA ARG A 141 -11.61 6.06 -18.80
C ARG A 141 -11.94 4.58 -18.65
N LEU A 142 -12.18 3.87 -19.76
CA LEU A 142 -12.48 2.44 -19.72
C LEU A 142 -11.28 1.64 -19.21
N LEU A 143 -10.06 1.98 -19.64
CA LEU A 143 -8.84 1.34 -19.15
C LEU A 143 -8.63 1.60 -17.65
N SER A 144 -8.72 2.86 -17.24
CA SER A 144 -8.56 3.25 -15.84
C SER A 144 -9.54 2.50 -14.93
N ARG A 145 -10.82 2.47 -15.32
CA ARG A 145 -11.84 1.76 -14.56
C ARG A 145 -11.62 0.25 -14.50
N THR A 146 -11.26 -0.35 -15.63
CA THR A 146 -10.97 -1.79 -15.67
C THR A 146 -9.79 -2.15 -14.80
N THR A 147 -8.74 -1.32 -14.78
CA THR A 147 -7.56 -1.54 -13.93
C THR A 147 -7.90 -1.36 -12.47
N GLU A 148 -8.68 -0.34 -12.12
CA GLU A 148 -9.12 -0.07 -10.75
C GLU A 148 -9.97 -1.24 -10.21
N ASP A 149 -11.00 -1.64 -10.95
CA ASP A 149 -11.93 -2.69 -10.54
C ASP A 149 -11.25 -4.08 -10.48
N SER A 150 -10.17 -4.31 -11.21
CA SER A 150 -9.46 -5.59 -11.21
C SER A 150 -8.26 -5.63 -10.26
N VAL A 151 -7.32 -4.71 -10.40
CA VAL A 151 -6.05 -4.76 -9.67
C VAL A 151 -6.21 -4.24 -8.24
N THR A 152 -6.85 -3.09 -8.08
CA THR A 152 -6.97 -2.44 -6.77
C THR A 152 -7.81 -3.27 -5.80
N VAL A 153 -8.98 -3.73 -6.27
CA VAL A 153 -9.90 -4.51 -5.42
C VAL A 153 -9.33 -5.87 -5.04
N THR A 154 -8.60 -6.51 -5.94
CA THR A 154 -8.07 -7.87 -5.70
C THR A 154 -6.73 -7.90 -4.98
N SER A 155 -6.02 -6.77 -4.91
CA SER A 155 -4.71 -6.70 -4.23
C SER A 155 -4.77 -7.12 -2.76
N VAL A 156 -5.86 -6.81 -2.09
CA VAL A 156 -6.09 -7.17 -0.68
C VAL A 156 -6.26 -8.67 -0.48
N LEU A 157 -6.76 -9.39 -1.50
CA LEU A 157 -7.00 -10.83 -1.44
C LEU A 157 -5.72 -11.66 -1.59
N VAL A 158 -4.62 -11.04 -2.05
CA VAL A 158 -3.34 -11.72 -2.23
C VAL A 158 -2.51 -11.59 -0.95
N PRO A 159 -2.26 -12.68 -0.20
CA PRO A 159 -1.66 -12.61 1.14
C PRO A 159 -0.26 -12.00 1.16
N TRP A 160 0.52 -12.16 0.09
CA TRP A 160 1.88 -11.61 -0.03
C TRP A 160 1.93 -10.25 -0.73
N ASN A 161 0.79 -9.70 -1.13
CA ASN A 161 0.72 -8.35 -1.68
C ASN A 161 0.88 -7.32 -0.55
N THR A 162 1.53 -6.19 -0.85
CA THR A 162 1.74 -5.11 0.12
C THR A 162 0.45 -4.63 0.78
N CYS A 163 -0.66 -4.56 0.02
CA CYS A 163 -1.97 -4.22 0.55
C CYS A 163 -2.53 -5.29 1.50
N GLY A 164 -2.48 -6.56 1.09
CA GLY A 164 -2.96 -7.68 1.90
C GLY A 164 -2.22 -7.78 3.23
N MET A 165 -0.88 -7.73 3.18
CA MET A 165 -0.04 -7.76 4.37
C MET A 165 -0.27 -6.57 5.31
N THR A 166 -0.41 -5.36 4.76
CA THR A 166 -0.65 -4.17 5.59
C THR A 166 -1.99 -4.30 6.30
N GLN A 167 -3.03 -4.71 5.61
CA GLN A 167 -4.36 -4.89 6.22
C GLN A 167 -4.38 -6.03 7.24
N ALA A 168 -3.78 -7.17 6.93
CA ALA A 168 -3.66 -8.27 7.88
C ALA A 168 -2.91 -7.84 9.15
N THR A 169 -1.84 -7.05 9.00
CA THR A 169 -1.07 -6.53 10.14
C THR A 169 -1.89 -5.56 11.00
N ILE A 170 -2.71 -4.69 10.37
CA ILE A 170 -3.54 -3.72 11.10
C ILE A 170 -4.72 -4.41 11.80
N LEU A 171 -5.37 -5.35 11.11
CA LEU A 171 -6.53 -6.07 11.64
C LEU A 171 -6.15 -7.17 12.63
N GLY A 172 -4.89 -7.59 12.68
CA GLY A 172 -4.41 -8.64 13.56
C GLY A 172 -4.85 -10.06 13.16
N VAL A 173 -5.08 -10.27 11.86
CA VAL A 173 -5.48 -11.56 11.27
C VAL A 173 -4.40 -12.12 10.35
#